data_9085556b4e3a50a495cf0d999cdbd82d
#
_entry.id   9085556b4e3a50a495cf0d999cdbd82d
#
_cell.length_a   1.000
_cell.length_b   1.000
_cell.length_c   1.000
_cell.angle_alpha   90.00
_cell.angle_beta   90.00
_cell.angle_gamma   90.00
#
_symmetry.space_group_name_H-M   'P 1'
#
loop_
_entity.id
_entity.type
_entity.pdbx_description
1 polymer ?
#
loop_
_entity_poly.entity_id
_entity_poly.type
_entity_poly.pdbx_seq_one_letter_code
_entity_poly.pdbx_strand_id
1 'polypeptide(L)'
;SRPPRHNTGSRAGQGPEKRSGPAGTGRTGGNYMSVLIIAEAGVNHNGSLARAKKMALAAKTAGADIVKYQTAVPELVVSKFAEKAEYQKAQTGAGESQLEMVRRIHFGFDGHRELKAYCEEIGIEYLSTPFDLDSIDFLASLELPVYKIPSGEITNLPYLERIAALKKPVILSTGMSTLAEIEDAMSVLEDGGVEDITLLHCNTEYPTPFADANLRAMQDLASHFGCAVGYSDHTLGWEADIAAVALGACVIEKHFTLDKTLEGPDHKASLDPAELAAMVRAVRNTEQALGDGRKHVTSSEAKNKAIARKSIVARRAIAAGEAFTEENLTTKRPGDGVSPMRWHEVLGQTAKRAFSEDEKIEL
;
A
#
# COMPACT_ATOMS: atom_id res chain seq x y z
N SER A 1 -50.96 52.42 -11.72
CA SER A 1 -49.99 51.52 -12.38
C SER A 1 -49.03 50.95 -11.35
N ARG A 2 -49.22 49.75 -10.93
CA ARG A 2 -48.27 48.97 -10.08
C ARG A 2 -47.39 48.13 -10.99
N PRO A 3 -46.07 48.02 -10.72
CA PRO A 3 -45.21 47.05 -11.40
C PRO A 3 -45.36 45.64 -10.79
N PRO A 4 -45.03 44.58 -11.55
CA PRO A 4 -45.25 43.20 -11.17
C PRO A 4 -44.21 42.70 -10.14
N ARG A 5 -44.66 41.79 -9.27
CA ARG A 5 -43.87 41.13 -8.25
C ARG A 5 -42.96 40.05 -8.88
N HIS A 6 -41.67 40.12 -8.65
CA HIS A 6 -40.72 39.03 -8.90
C HIS A 6 -40.90 37.91 -7.87
N ASN A 7 -41.18 36.72 -8.35
CA ASN A 7 -41.29 35.48 -7.59
C ASN A 7 -39.88 34.90 -7.48
N THR A 8 -39.25 35.00 -6.30
CA THR A 8 -38.00 34.33 -6.00
C THR A 8 -38.33 32.93 -5.48
N GLY A 9 -38.37 31.96 -6.36
CA GLY A 9 -38.36 30.54 -6.01
C GLY A 9 -37.03 30.15 -5.40
N SER A 10 -37.02 29.83 -4.08
CA SER A 10 -35.90 29.22 -3.40
C SER A 10 -35.64 27.85 -4.00
N ARG A 11 -34.54 27.67 -4.71
CA ARG A 11 -33.98 26.32 -4.96
C ARG A 11 -33.38 25.81 -3.64
N ALA A 12 -34.07 24.88 -3.03
CA ALA A 12 -33.47 24.03 -1.98
C ALA A 12 -32.27 23.32 -2.61
N GLY A 13 -31.10 23.54 -2.02
CA GLY A 13 -29.87 22.82 -2.37
C GLY A 13 -30.07 21.32 -2.14
N GLN A 14 -30.03 20.55 -3.20
CA GLN A 14 -29.80 19.13 -3.13
C GLN A 14 -28.33 18.99 -2.73
N GLY A 15 -28.08 18.43 -1.56
CA GLY A 15 -26.74 18.00 -1.14
C GLY A 15 -26.19 16.96 -2.14
N PRO A 16 -24.87 16.79 -2.20
CA PRO A 16 -24.28 15.89 -3.17
C PRO A 16 -24.87 14.49 -3.00
N GLU A 17 -25.49 13.96 -4.06
CA GLU A 17 -25.86 12.55 -4.14
C GLU A 17 -24.61 11.73 -3.86
N LYS A 18 -24.71 10.82 -2.90
CA LYS A 18 -23.66 9.81 -2.67
C LYS A 18 -23.47 9.05 -3.96
N ARG A 19 -22.37 9.35 -4.68
CA ARG A 19 -21.93 8.59 -5.84
C ARG A 19 -21.76 7.14 -5.36
N SER A 20 -22.50 6.22 -5.96
CA SER A 20 -22.23 4.80 -5.87
C SER A 20 -20.87 4.60 -6.56
N GLY A 21 -19.82 4.43 -5.78
CA GLY A 21 -18.50 4.14 -6.30
C GLY A 21 -18.54 2.88 -7.17
N PRO A 22 -17.69 2.81 -8.21
CA PRO A 22 -17.56 1.60 -9.01
C PRO A 22 -17.18 0.42 -8.11
N ALA A 23 -17.93 -0.69 -8.27
CA ALA A 23 -17.62 -1.96 -7.64
C ALA A 23 -16.33 -2.49 -8.29
N GLY A 24 -15.22 -2.25 -7.64
CA GLY A 24 -13.97 -2.80 -8.13
C GLY A 24 -12.79 -2.35 -7.29
N THR A 25 -12.49 -3.03 -6.26
CA THR A 25 -11.25 -3.32 -5.53
C THR A 25 -11.44 -3.41 -4.02
N GLY A 26 -12.66 -3.56 -3.57
CA GLY A 26 -12.95 -3.75 -2.15
C GLY A 26 -13.83 -4.98 -1.96
N ARG A 27 -13.32 -6.06 -1.41
CA ARG A 27 -14.05 -7.11 -0.70
C ARG A 27 -15.26 -7.74 -1.44
N THR A 28 -14.99 -8.65 -2.36
CA THR A 28 -15.94 -9.72 -2.64
C THR A 28 -15.30 -11.04 -2.19
N GLY A 29 -15.88 -11.61 -1.12
CA GLY A 29 -15.73 -13.03 -0.75
C GLY A 29 -14.33 -13.65 -0.84
N GLY A 30 -13.46 -13.45 0.17
CA GLY A 30 -12.41 -14.42 0.47
C GLY A 30 -11.07 -14.33 -0.29
N ASN A 31 -10.93 -13.56 -1.35
CA ASN A 31 -9.64 -13.29 -1.99
C ASN A 31 -9.28 -11.81 -1.78
N TYR A 32 -8.38 -11.53 -0.82
CA TYR A 32 -7.68 -10.26 -0.80
C TYR A 32 -6.83 -10.18 -2.07
N MET A 33 -7.05 -9.15 -2.90
CA MET A 33 -6.09 -8.86 -3.96
C MET A 33 -4.77 -8.53 -3.29
N SER A 34 -3.69 -9.16 -3.75
CA SER A 34 -2.34 -8.93 -3.24
C SER A 34 -1.94 -7.47 -3.45
N VAL A 35 -1.23 -6.88 -2.49
CA VAL A 35 -0.66 -5.53 -2.62
C VAL A 35 0.27 -5.51 -3.82
N LEU A 36 0.06 -4.56 -4.73
CA LEU A 36 0.94 -4.37 -5.89
C LEU A 36 2.26 -3.73 -5.43
N ILE A 37 3.37 -4.41 -5.65
CA ILE A 37 4.70 -3.91 -5.26
C ILE A 37 5.43 -3.41 -6.50
N ILE A 38 5.65 -2.10 -6.54
CA ILE A 38 6.38 -1.39 -7.59
C ILE A 38 7.80 -1.11 -7.09
N ALA A 39 8.78 -1.82 -7.63
CA ALA A 39 10.18 -1.53 -7.42
C ALA A 39 10.61 -0.37 -8.33
N GLU A 40 10.76 0.83 -7.75
CA GLU A 40 11.16 2.03 -8.48
C GLU A 40 12.67 2.04 -8.72
N ALA A 41 13.09 1.60 -9.88
CA ALA A 41 14.46 1.76 -10.36
C ALA A 41 14.77 3.24 -10.68
N GLY A 42 13.73 3.98 -11.05
CA GLY A 42 13.82 5.40 -11.37
C GLY A 42 14.92 5.69 -12.36
N VAL A 43 15.86 6.56 -11.97
CA VAL A 43 17.07 6.91 -12.72
C VAL A 43 18.35 6.31 -12.11
N ASN A 44 18.26 5.40 -11.17
CA ASN A 44 19.39 4.77 -10.49
C ASN A 44 20.27 3.89 -11.44
N HIS A 45 19.83 3.69 -12.68
CA HIS A 45 20.65 3.12 -13.74
C HIS A 45 21.69 4.11 -14.29
N ASN A 46 21.62 5.41 -13.96
CA ASN A 46 22.56 6.46 -14.40
C ASN A 46 22.85 6.41 -15.91
N GLY A 47 21.81 6.38 -16.76
CA GLY A 47 21.91 6.37 -18.20
C GLY A 47 22.42 5.04 -18.81
N SER A 48 22.65 4.00 -18.01
CA SER A 48 23.17 2.71 -18.50
C SER A 48 22.05 1.69 -18.68
N LEU A 49 21.74 1.32 -19.92
CA LEU A 49 20.77 0.27 -20.24
C LEU A 49 21.17 -1.09 -19.63
N ALA A 50 22.46 -1.42 -19.65
CA ALA A 50 22.96 -2.65 -19.05
C ALA A 50 22.72 -2.69 -17.53
N ARG A 51 22.84 -1.54 -16.84
CA ARG A 51 22.50 -1.42 -15.41
C ARG A 51 21.01 -1.51 -15.20
N ALA A 52 20.20 -0.86 -16.03
CA ALA A 52 18.73 -0.95 -15.96
C ALA A 52 18.26 -2.41 -16.08
N LYS A 53 18.79 -3.20 -17.01
CA LYS A 53 18.50 -4.64 -17.13
C LYS A 53 18.89 -5.43 -15.86
N LYS A 54 20.05 -5.14 -15.26
CA LYS A 54 20.43 -5.77 -13.99
C LYS A 54 19.47 -5.40 -12.86
N MET A 55 18.97 -4.17 -12.84
CA MET A 55 17.96 -3.72 -11.89
C MET A 55 16.63 -4.46 -12.11
N ALA A 56 16.18 -4.62 -13.35
CA ALA A 56 14.97 -5.41 -13.64
C ALA A 56 15.09 -6.84 -13.09
N LEU A 57 16.24 -7.51 -13.33
CA LEU A 57 16.47 -8.85 -12.78
C LEU A 57 16.53 -8.87 -11.25
N ALA A 58 17.11 -7.86 -10.62
CA ALA A 58 17.13 -7.74 -9.17
C ALA A 58 15.73 -7.55 -8.58
N ALA A 59 14.89 -6.68 -9.18
CA ALA A 59 13.49 -6.49 -8.78
C ALA A 59 12.68 -7.79 -8.93
N LYS A 60 12.83 -8.50 -10.03
CA LYS A 60 12.23 -9.83 -10.25
C LYS A 60 12.65 -10.83 -9.18
N THR A 61 13.95 -10.90 -8.90
CA THR A 61 14.51 -11.83 -7.91
C THR A 61 14.03 -11.51 -6.50
N ALA A 62 13.86 -10.23 -6.19
CA ALA A 62 13.29 -9.77 -4.91
C ALA A 62 11.79 -10.09 -4.76
N GLY A 63 11.09 -10.41 -5.86
CA GLY A 63 9.65 -10.74 -5.86
C GLY A 63 8.74 -9.53 -6.03
N ALA A 64 9.24 -8.40 -6.56
CA ALA A 64 8.40 -7.28 -6.95
C ALA A 64 7.51 -7.66 -8.14
N ASP A 65 6.33 -7.04 -8.21
CA ASP A 65 5.36 -7.28 -9.28
C ASP A 65 5.71 -6.45 -10.53
N ILE A 66 6.14 -5.21 -10.32
CA ILE A 66 6.51 -4.25 -11.36
C ILE A 66 7.90 -3.69 -11.09
N VAL A 67 8.70 -3.50 -12.14
CA VAL A 67 9.87 -2.63 -12.10
C VAL A 67 9.56 -1.35 -12.86
N LYS A 68 9.75 -0.18 -12.19
CA LYS A 68 9.41 1.11 -12.77
C LYS A 68 10.65 1.97 -13.02
N TYR A 69 10.64 2.65 -14.16
CA TYR A 69 11.67 3.57 -14.63
C TYR A 69 11.08 4.97 -14.84
N GLN A 70 11.89 5.87 -15.36
CA GLN A 70 11.50 7.22 -15.74
C GLN A 70 11.87 7.47 -17.19
N THR A 71 10.94 8.00 -17.98
CA THR A 71 11.15 8.34 -19.39
C THR A 71 11.01 9.83 -19.56
N ALA A 72 12.06 10.46 -20.12
CA ALA A 72 12.09 11.89 -20.33
C ALA A 72 12.91 12.26 -21.58
N VAL A 73 12.48 13.32 -22.24
CA VAL A 73 13.30 14.11 -23.14
C VAL A 73 13.80 15.29 -22.32
N PRO A 74 15.08 15.34 -21.89
CA PRO A 74 15.56 16.31 -20.89
C PRO A 74 15.25 17.77 -21.22
N GLU A 75 15.30 18.13 -22.49
CA GLU A 75 15.04 19.48 -23.00
C GLU A 75 13.56 19.88 -22.89
N LEU A 76 12.64 18.91 -22.81
CA LEU A 76 11.20 19.15 -22.65
C LEU A 76 10.77 19.20 -21.19
N VAL A 77 11.59 18.65 -20.28
CA VAL A 77 11.30 18.60 -18.84
C VAL A 77 11.90 19.77 -18.09
N VAL A 78 13.15 20.14 -18.42
CA VAL A 78 13.93 21.07 -17.61
C VAL A 78 14.30 22.29 -18.42
N SER A 79 13.82 23.46 -17.96
CA SER A 79 14.29 24.75 -18.49
C SER A 79 15.79 24.92 -18.22
N LYS A 80 16.53 25.47 -19.20
CA LYS A 80 17.94 25.81 -19.03
C LYS A 80 18.24 26.77 -17.85
N PHE A 81 17.21 27.39 -17.29
CA PHE A 81 17.32 28.29 -16.13
C PHE A 81 16.92 27.63 -14.82
N ALA A 82 16.49 26.35 -14.84
CA ALA A 82 16.07 25.66 -13.63
C ALA A 82 17.28 25.31 -12.74
N GLU A 83 17.10 25.49 -11.45
CA GLU A 83 18.07 25.07 -10.42
C GLU A 83 17.76 23.65 -9.93
N LYS A 84 18.80 22.93 -9.50
CA LYS A 84 18.62 21.66 -8.78
C LYS A 84 17.95 21.89 -7.44
N ALA A 85 17.12 20.94 -7.01
CA ALA A 85 16.64 20.90 -5.64
C ALA A 85 17.80 20.71 -4.64
N GLU A 86 17.61 21.14 -3.39
CA GLU A 86 18.69 21.11 -2.39
C GLU A 86 19.22 19.67 -2.16
N TYR A 87 18.36 18.67 -2.07
CA TYR A 87 18.79 17.28 -1.93
C TYR A 87 19.60 16.80 -3.16
N GLN A 88 19.24 17.24 -4.37
CA GLN A 88 19.98 16.93 -5.58
C GLN A 88 21.39 17.59 -5.56
N LYS A 89 21.47 18.85 -5.15
CA LYS A 89 22.77 19.55 -4.96
C LYS A 89 23.65 18.82 -3.95
N ALA A 90 23.07 18.37 -2.84
CA ALA A 90 23.78 17.63 -1.80
C ALA A 90 24.31 16.27 -2.26
N GLN A 91 23.65 15.62 -3.23
CA GLN A 91 24.00 14.27 -3.67
C GLN A 91 24.82 14.23 -4.97
N THR A 92 24.62 15.19 -5.87
CA THR A 92 25.29 15.24 -7.19
C THR A 92 26.22 16.45 -7.36
N GLY A 93 26.40 17.27 -6.31
CA GLY A 93 27.19 18.49 -6.36
C GLY A 93 26.49 19.66 -7.06
N ALA A 94 27.05 20.85 -6.91
CA ALA A 94 26.55 22.10 -7.50
C ALA A 94 27.21 22.45 -8.86
N GLY A 95 28.11 21.61 -9.37
CA GLY A 95 28.96 21.94 -10.52
C GLY A 95 28.31 21.76 -11.89
N GLU A 96 27.15 21.06 -11.97
CA GLU A 96 26.37 20.86 -13.20
C GLU A 96 24.96 21.45 -13.03
N SER A 97 24.35 21.90 -14.13
CA SER A 97 22.94 22.34 -14.14
C SER A 97 21.97 21.16 -13.94
N GLN A 98 20.72 21.43 -13.61
CA GLN A 98 19.68 20.41 -13.53
C GLN A 98 19.49 19.70 -14.88
N LEU A 99 19.53 20.45 -16.00
CA LEU A 99 19.39 19.88 -17.35
C LEU A 99 20.55 18.93 -17.69
N GLU A 100 21.79 19.29 -17.36
CA GLU A 100 22.95 18.40 -17.56
C GLU A 100 22.85 17.12 -16.73
N MET A 101 22.42 17.24 -15.48
CA MET A 101 22.17 16.08 -14.63
C MET A 101 21.13 15.15 -15.27
N VAL A 102 19.97 15.68 -15.68
CA VAL A 102 18.88 14.88 -16.27
C VAL A 102 19.34 14.20 -17.56
N ARG A 103 20.10 14.89 -18.43
CA ARG A 103 20.71 14.27 -19.63
C ARG A 103 21.61 13.09 -19.31
N ARG A 104 22.38 13.18 -18.24
CA ARG A 104 23.35 12.15 -17.85
C ARG A 104 22.70 10.88 -17.31
N ILE A 105 21.55 11.03 -16.62
CA ILE A 105 20.90 9.91 -15.91
C ILE A 105 19.81 9.22 -16.74
N HIS A 106 19.39 9.76 -17.88
CA HIS A 106 18.40 9.16 -18.77
C HIS A 106 19.05 8.51 -20.00
N PHE A 107 18.35 7.61 -20.65
CA PHE A 107 18.64 7.07 -21.98
C PHE A 107 17.41 7.21 -22.88
N GLY A 108 17.61 7.15 -24.20
CA GLY A 108 16.56 7.41 -25.17
C GLY A 108 15.51 6.30 -25.28
N PHE A 109 14.48 6.56 -26.07
CA PHE A 109 13.32 5.69 -26.26
C PHE A 109 13.65 4.28 -26.74
N ASP A 110 14.66 4.11 -27.61
CA ASP A 110 15.09 2.79 -28.06
C ASP A 110 15.61 1.91 -26.90
N GLY A 111 16.30 2.53 -25.93
CA GLY A 111 16.71 1.85 -24.71
C GLY A 111 15.52 1.37 -23.88
N HIS A 112 14.44 2.15 -23.79
CA HIS A 112 13.22 1.76 -23.11
C HIS A 112 12.48 0.63 -23.83
N ARG A 113 12.46 0.61 -25.20
CA ARG A 113 11.90 -0.53 -25.97
C ARG A 113 12.64 -1.83 -25.66
N GLU A 114 13.97 -1.77 -25.70
CA GLU A 114 14.83 -2.92 -25.41
C GLU A 114 14.68 -3.39 -23.95
N LEU A 115 14.55 -2.45 -23.02
CA LEU A 115 14.36 -2.74 -21.60
C LEU A 115 13.00 -3.40 -21.34
N LYS A 116 11.91 -2.91 -21.97
CA LYS A 116 10.58 -3.54 -21.89
C LYS A 116 10.62 -4.97 -22.40
N ALA A 117 11.21 -5.21 -23.59
CA ALA A 117 11.34 -6.55 -24.13
C ALA A 117 12.14 -7.49 -23.19
N TYR A 118 13.19 -6.97 -22.56
CA TYR A 118 13.96 -7.73 -21.57
C TYR A 118 13.13 -8.03 -20.31
N CYS A 119 12.31 -7.09 -19.81
CA CYS A 119 11.41 -7.34 -18.67
C CYS A 119 10.39 -8.43 -19.01
N GLU A 120 9.82 -8.44 -20.21
CA GLU A 120 8.93 -9.49 -20.70
C GLU A 120 9.63 -10.85 -20.73
N GLU A 121 10.87 -10.91 -21.25
CA GLU A 121 11.68 -12.13 -21.31
C GLU A 121 11.90 -12.74 -19.91
N ILE A 122 12.24 -11.91 -18.92
CA ILE A 122 12.47 -12.38 -17.55
C ILE A 122 11.20 -12.52 -16.72
N GLY A 123 10.05 -12.08 -17.24
CA GLY A 123 8.73 -12.23 -16.61
C GLY A 123 8.51 -11.29 -15.43
N ILE A 124 8.87 -10.01 -15.56
CA ILE A 124 8.46 -8.92 -14.67
C ILE A 124 7.75 -7.83 -15.47
N GLU A 125 6.69 -7.24 -14.92
CA GLU A 125 5.99 -6.14 -15.60
C GLU A 125 6.88 -4.89 -15.66
N TYR A 126 6.97 -4.30 -16.85
CA TYR A 126 7.67 -3.05 -17.10
C TYR A 126 6.71 -1.88 -16.96
N LEU A 127 7.11 -0.86 -16.20
CA LEU A 127 6.41 0.43 -16.12
C LEU A 127 7.43 1.57 -16.26
N SER A 128 6.99 2.69 -16.77
CA SER A 128 7.79 3.91 -16.76
C SER A 128 6.91 5.14 -16.57
N THR A 129 7.39 6.08 -15.77
CA THR A 129 6.75 7.38 -15.57
C THR A 129 7.19 8.32 -16.69
N PRO A 130 6.29 8.85 -17.54
CA PRO A 130 6.64 9.91 -18.48
C PRO A 130 6.79 11.24 -17.74
N PHE A 131 7.70 12.11 -18.22
CA PHE A 131 7.88 13.47 -17.69
C PHE A 131 7.66 14.57 -18.71
N ASP A 132 7.25 14.23 -19.92
CA ASP A 132 6.92 15.16 -21.00
C ASP A 132 5.92 14.52 -21.97
N LEU A 133 5.35 15.32 -22.87
CA LEU A 133 4.29 14.87 -23.79
C LEU A 133 4.82 13.85 -24.81
N ASP A 134 6.04 14.01 -25.30
CA ASP A 134 6.66 13.08 -26.25
C ASP A 134 6.90 11.71 -25.58
N SER A 135 7.26 11.75 -24.29
CA SER A 135 7.40 10.53 -23.47
C SER A 135 6.06 9.84 -23.24
N ILE A 136 4.95 10.58 -23.07
CA ILE A 136 3.60 9.98 -23.00
C ILE A 136 3.29 9.26 -24.31
N ASP A 137 3.48 9.92 -25.45
CA ASP A 137 3.21 9.34 -26.78
C ASP A 137 4.06 8.11 -27.05
N PHE A 138 5.34 8.19 -26.68
CA PHE A 138 6.23 7.05 -26.76
C PHE A 138 5.74 5.87 -25.92
N LEU A 139 5.42 6.09 -24.65
CA LEU A 139 4.91 5.02 -23.74
C LEU A 139 3.56 4.49 -24.22
N ALA A 140 2.71 5.31 -24.81
CA ALA A 140 1.45 4.87 -25.41
C ALA A 140 1.71 3.86 -26.54
N SER A 141 2.77 4.06 -27.34
CA SER A 141 3.19 3.11 -28.40
C SER A 141 3.67 1.76 -27.86
N LEU A 142 3.97 1.66 -26.57
CA LEU A 142 4.35 0.40 -25.89
C LEU A 142 3.16 -0.36 -25.30
N GLU A 143 1.94 0.19 -25.42
CA GLU A 143 0.69 -0.41 -24.95
C GLU A 143 0.70 -0.82 -23.47
N LEU A 144 1.23 0.05 -22.60
CA LEU A 144 1.29 -0.24 -21.16
C LEU A 144 -0.10 -0.46 -20.55
N PRO A 145 -0.24 -1.38 -19.58
CA PRO A 145 -1.54 -1.66 -18.96
C PRO A 145 -2.00 -0.55 -18.01
N VAL A 146 -1.10 0.27 -17.49
CA VAL A 146 -1.34 1.34 -16.52
C VAL A 146 -0.36 2.49 -16.74
N TYR A 147 -0.76 3.71 -16.41
CA TYR A 147 0.11 4.88 -16.47
C TYR A 147 0.37 5.44 -15.07
N LYS A 148 1.63 5.78 -14.81
CA LYS A 148 2.03 6.46 -13.57
C LYS A 148 2.18 7.95 -13.82
N ILE A 149 1.50 8.75 -13.00
CA ILE A 149 1.64 10.21 -12.98
C ILE A 149 2.43 10.59 -11.71
N PRO A 150 3.57 11.26 -11.84
CA PRO A 150 4.36 11.69 -10.69
C PRO A 150 3.75 12.94 -10.04
N SER A 151 4.06 13.19 -8.77
CA SER A 151 3.52 14.31 -8.02
C SER A 151 3.75 15.69 -8.66
N GLY A 152 4.85 15.84 -9.38
CA GLY A 152 5.18 17.09 -10.05
C GLY A 152 4.24 17.47 -11.20
N GLU A 153 3.49 16.51 -11.73
CA GLU A 153 2.61 16.72 -12.88
C GLU A 153 1.14 16.92 -12.49
N ILE A 154 0.81 16.93 -11.21
CA ILE A 154 -0.59 17.00 -10.73
C ILE A 154 -1.30 18.30 -11.13
N THR A 155 -0.55 19.38 -11.36
CA THR A 155 -1.06 20.68 -11.82
C THR A 155 -0.76 20.97 -13.29
N ASN A 156 -0.25 19.98 -14.03
CA ASN A 156 0.12 20.11 -15.44
C ASN A 156 -1.06 19.71 -16.33
N LEU A 157 -2.01 20.63 -16.56
CA LEU A 157 -3.23 20.36 -17.32
C LEU A 157 -2.97 19.70 -18.68
N PRO A 158 -2.08 20.20 -19.57
CA PRO A 158 -1.83 19.57 -20.87
C PRO A 158 -1.34 18.14 -20.76
N TYR A 159 -0.55 17.84 -19.72
CA TYR A 159 -0.05 16.50 -19.42
C TYR A 159 -1.19 15.58 -18.98
N LEU A 160 -2.03 16.05 -18.04
CA LEU A 160 -3.19 15.29 -17.54
C LEU A 160 -4.18 14.97 -18.65
N GLU A 161 -4.51 15.94 -19.51
CA GLU A 161 -5.36 15.73 -20.68
C GLU A 161 -4.79 14.69 -21.66
N ARG A 162 -3.46 14.71 -21.86
CA ARG A 162 -2.78 13.73 -22.75
C ARG A 162 -2.85 12.31 -22.18
N ILE A 163 -2.64 12.14 -20.89
CA ILE A 163 -2.80 10.83 -20.21
C ILE A 163 -4.26 10.39 -20.25
N ALA A 164 -5.21 11.29 -19.95
CA ALA A 164 -6.64 10.99 -19.94
C ALA A 164 -7.13 10.47 -21.29
N ALA A 165 -6.63 11.02 -22.40
CA ALA A 165 -6.99 10.60 -23.74
C ALA A 165 -6.62 9.12 -24.04
N LEU A 166 -5.70 8.52 -23.28
CA LEU A 166 -5.34 7.10 -23.42
C LEU A 166 -6.39 6.16 -22.82
N LYS A 167 -7.25 6.65 -21.91
CA LYS A 167 -8.35 5.89 -21.25
C LYS A 167 -7.87 4.60 -20.61
N LYS A 168 -6.72 4.63 -20.01
CA LYS A 168 -6.11 3.50 -19.29
C LYS A 168 -6.13 3.75 -17.78
N PRO A 169 -6.05 2.71 -16.94
CA PRO A 169 -5.83 2.88 -15.51
C PRO A 169 -4.66 3.80 -15.19
N VAL A 170 -4.82 4.61 -14.13
CA VAL A 170 -3.82 5.61 -13.70
C VAL A 170 -3.45 5.39 -12.24
N ILE A 171 -2.17 5.45 -11.94
CA ILE A 171 -1.62 5.56 -10.59
C ILE A 171 -1.09 6.99 -10.44
N LEU A 172 -1.76 7.82 -9.63
CA LEU A 172 -1.43 9.24 -9.42
C LEU A 172 -0.78 9.46 -8.06
N SER A 173 0.46 9.94 -8.03
CA SER A 173 1.12 10.38 -6.80
C SER A 173 0.68 11.78 -6.39
N THR A 174 0.52 12.00 -5.07
CA THR A 174 -0.10 13.20 -4.50
C THR A 174 0.85 14.04 -3.62
N GLY A 175 2.16 13.86 -3.75
CA GLY A 175 3.14 14.64 -3.02
C GLY A 175 3.05 16.14 -3.33
N MET A 176 3.32 16.98 -2.34
CA MET A 176 3.26 18.46 -2.44
C MET A 176 1.88 19.03 -2.78
N SER A 177 0.80 18.22 -2.74
CA SER A 177 -0.52 18.63 -3.22
C SER A 177 -1.52 18.78 -2.09
N THR A 178 -2.42 19.75 -2.25
CA THR A 178 -3.63 19.91 -1.46
C THR A 178 -4.75 19.02 -1.99
N LEU A 179 -5.79 18.76 -1.18
CA LEU A 179 -6.97 18.02 -1.64
C LEU A 179 -7.63 18.67 -2.86
N ALA A 180 -7.67 20.02 -2.92
CA ALA A 180 -8.26 20.73 -4.05
C ALA A 180 -7.47 20.50 -5.36
N GLU A 181 -6.15 20.52 -5.32
CA GLU A 181 -5.30 20.24 -6.49
C GLU A 181 -5.45 18.78 -6.96
N ILE A 182 -5.62 17.84 -6.03
CA ILE A 182 -5.89 16.44 -6.35
C ILE A 182 -7.27 16.30 -7.01
N GLU A 183 -8.32 16.98 -6.48
CA GLU A 183 -9.67 17.00 -7.03
C GLU A 183 -9.68 17.54 -8.46
N ASP A 184 -8.98 18.65 -8.71
CA ASP A 184 -8.84 19.22 -10.06
C ASP A 184 -8.19 18.21 -11.02
N ALA A 185 -7.09 17.57 -10.63
CA ALA A 185 -6.40 16.57 -11.43
C ALA A 185 -7.29 15.35 -11.73
N MET A 186 -7.97 14.84 -10.71
CA MET A 186 -8.89 13.70 -10.87
C MET A 186 -10.03 14.05 -11.80
N SER A 187 -10.62 15.25 -11.70
CA SER A 187 -11.68 15.71 -12.58
C SER A 187 -11.23 15.73 -14.05
N VAL A 188 -10.02 16.20 -14.33
CA VAL A 188 -9.47 16.19 -15.70
C VAL A 188 -9.32 14.75 -16.22
N LEU A 189 -8.83 13.84 -15.39
CA LEU A 189 -8.63 12.43 -15.78
C LEU A 189 -9.99 11.73 -16.02
N GLU A 190 -10.95 11.90 -15.11
CA GLU A 190 -12.29 11.32 -15.18
C GLU A 190 -13.07 11.86 -16.39
N ASP A 191 -13.06 13.18 -16.60
CA ASP A 191 -13.72 13.83 -17.75
C ASP A 191 -13.10 13.38 -19.09
N GLY A 192 -11.81 13.06 -19.10
CA GLY A 192 -11.11 12.48 -20.25
C GLY A 192 -11.38 10.99 -20.46
N GLY A 193 -12.08 10.32 -19.54
CA GLY A 193 -12.53 8.93 -19.65
C GLY A 193 -11.66 7.90 -18.94
N VAL A 194 -10.84 8.30 -17.97
CA VAL A 194 -10.13 7.37 -17.08
C VAL A 194 -11.12 6.87 -16.02
N GLU A 195 -11.36 5.57 -15.97
CA GLU A 195 -12.32 4.95 -15.04
C GLU A 195 -11.68 4.40 -13.77
N ASP A 196 -10.38 4.11 -13.78
CA ASP A 196 -9.65 3.49 -12.66
C ASP A 196 -8.45 4.37 -12.27
N ILE A 197 -8.57 5.03 -11.12
CA ILE A 197 -7.52 5.89 -10.56
C ILE A 197 -7.17 5.39 -9.16
N THR A 198 -5.90 5.06 -8.97
CA THR A 198 -5.32 4.78 -7.66
C THR A 198 -4.47 5.96 -7.21
N LEU A 199 -4.73 6.50 -6.03
CA LEU A 199 -3.93 7.59 -5.44
C LEU A 199 -2.80 7.04 -4.58
N LEU A 200 -1.58 7.51 -4.79
CA LEU A 200 -0.46 7.22 -3.90
C LEU A 200 -0.18 8.44 -3.02
N HIS A 201 -0.35 8.28 -1.72
CA HIS A 201 0.22 9.22 -0.78
C HIS A 201 1.75 9.14 -0.81
N CYS A 202 2.44 10.28 -0.79
CA CYS A 202 3.89 10.34 -0.73
C CYS A 202 4.37 11.70 -0.23
N ASN A 203 5.63 11.76 0.19
CA ASN A 203 6.39 12.98 0.44
C ASN A 203 7.50 13.09 -0.60
N THR A 204 7.94 14.29 -0.92
CA THR A 204 8.92 14.55 -2.00
C THR A 204 10.32 14.94 -1.49
N GLU A 205 10.61 14.73 -0.21
CA GLU A 205 11.97 14.80 0.34
C GLU A 205 12.64 13.42 0.29
N TYR A 206 13.90 13.36 -0.13
CA TYR A 206 14.68 12.13 -0.36
C TYR A 206 15.97 12.12 0.47
N PRO A 207 16.05 11.43 1.63
CA PRO A 207 14.99 10.63 2.26
C PRO A 207 13.95 11.49 3.03
N THR A 208 12.71 11.00 3.07
CA THR A 208 11.64 11.59 3.89
C THR A 208 11.90 11.35 5.37
N PRO A 209 11.87 12.39 6.23
CA PRO A 209 11.84 12.19 7.68
C PRO A 209 10.58 11.41 8.11
N PHE A 210 10.70 10.45 9.02
CA PHE A 210 9.54 9.67 9.48
C PHE A 210 8.40 10.52 10.05
N ALA A 211 8.72 11.66 10.68
CA ALA A 211 7.72 12.58 11.22
C ALA A 211 6.83 13.19 10.13
N ASP A 212 7.32 13.29 8.89
CA ASP A 212 6.64 13.89 7.75
C ASP A 212 5.96 12.85 6.83
N ALA A 213 6.12 11.54 7.11
CA ALA A 213 5.53 10.47 6.33
C ALA A 213 3.99 10.47 6.36
N ASN A 214 3.38 10.87 7.48
CA ASN A 214 1.93 11.08 7.65
C ASN A 214 1.04 9.99 7.01
N LEU A 215 1.32 8.72 7.27
CA LEU A 215 0.66 7.59 6.59
C LEU A 215 -0.87 7.60 6.69
N ARG A 216 -1.44 8.24 7.74
CA ARG A 216 -2.90 8.36 7.88
C ARG A 216 -3.55 9.21 6.80
N ALA A 217 -2.79 10.05 6.09
CA ALA A 217 -3.30 10.79 4.94
C ALA A 217 -3.82 9.87 3.82
N MET A 218 -3.35 8.63 3.72
CA MET A 218 -3.94 7.64 2.81
C MET A 218 -5.42 7.39 3.10
N GLN A 219 -5.79 7.33 4.39
CA GLN A 219 -7.18 7.10 4.80
C GLN A 219 -8.05 8.33 4.53
N ASP A 220 -7.48 9.52 4.65
CA ASP A 220 -8.14 10.78 4.30
C ASP A 220 -8.40 10.82 2.79
N LEU A 221 -7.39 10.53 1.95
CA LEU A 221 -7.54 10.41 0.50
C LEU A 221 -8.62 9.38 0.12
N ALA A 222 -8.57 8.17 0.69
CA ALA A 222 -9.55 7.13 0.42
C ALA A 222 -10.98 7.56 0.79
N SER A 223 -11.13 8.26 1.91
CA SER A 223 -12.44 8.74 2.40
C SER A 223 -12.98 9.90 1.58
N HIS A 224 -12.10 10.80 1.12
CA HIS A 224 -12.47 11.99 0.38
C HIS A 224 -12.84 11.66 -1.08
N PHE A 225 -12.01 10.86 -1.76
CA PHE A 225 -12.15 10.56 -3.18
C PHE A 225 -12.89 9.25 -3.47
N GLY A 226 -13.05 8.36 -2.49
CA GLY A 226 -13.73 7.08 -2.68
C GLY A 226 -13.01 6.10 -3.61
N CYS A 227 -11.70 6.27 -3.80
CA CYS A 227 -10.86 5.47 -4.69
C CYS A 227 -9.87 4.58 -3.95
N ALA A 228 -9.18 3.71 -4.67
CA ALA A 228 -8.07 2.91 -4.16
C ALA A 228 -6.89 3.81 -3.78
N VAL A 229 -6.19 3.44 -2.70
CA VAL A 229 -5.04 4.20 -2.20
C VAL A 229 -3.83 3.31 -1.98
N GLY A 230 -2.65 3.88 -2.16
CA GLY A 230 -1.37 3.26 -1.88
C GLY A 230 -0.37 4.26 -1.31
N TYR A 231 0.86 3.83 -1.17
CA TYR A 231 1.94 4.62 -0.63
C TYR A 231 3.17 4.55 -1.53
N SER A 232 3.72 5.72 -1.90
CA SER A 232 5.02 5.83 -2.55
C SER A 232 6.01 6.33 -1.50
N ASP A 233 6.92 5.46 -1.08
CA ASP A 233 7.76 5.66 0.09
C ASP A 233 9.15 6.17 -0.27
N HIS A 234 9.54 7.27 0.37
CA HIS A 234 10.88 7.86 0.29
C HIS A 234 11.59 7.91 1.66
N THR A 235 11.04 7.25 2.69
CA THR A 235 11.72 7.09 3.98
C THR A 235 12.89 6.10 3.87
N LEU A 236 13.80 6.11 4.84
CA LEU A 236 14.81 5.06 4.96
C LEU A 236 14.18 3.77 5.51
N GLY A 237 14.72 2.62 5.12
CA GLY A 237 14.17 1.31 5.52
C GLY A 237 12.84 0.99 4.84
N TRP A 238 12.00 0.17 5.47
CA TRP A 238 10.70 -0.28 4.95
C TRP A 238 9.60 -0.38 6.01
N GLU A 239 9.82 0.21 7.17
CA GLU A 239 8.84 0.20 8.27
C GLU A 239 7.56 0.95 7.89
N ALA A 240 7.71 2.05 7.14
CA ALA A 240 6.60 2.84 6.63
C ALA A 240 5.75 2.03 5.63
N ASP A 241 6.38 1.23 4.77
CA ASP A 241 5.69 0.36 3.80
C ASP A 241 4.79 -0.66 4.52
N ILE A 242 5.31 -1.33 5.56
CA ILE A 242 4.55 -2.31 6.33
C ILE A 242 3.37 -1.65 7.06
N ALA A 243 3.60 -0.46 7.65
CA ALA A 243 2.54 0.31 8.29
C ALA A 243 1.48 0.76 7.27
N ALA A 244 1.89 1.19 6.07
CA ALA A 244 0.99 1.58 4.99
C ALA A 244 0.09 0.41 4.55
N VAL A 245 0.65 -0.79 4.38
CA VAL A 245 -0.12 -2.01 4.07
C VAL A 245 -1.13 -2.31 5.17
N ALA A 246 -0.74 -2.21 6.43
CA ALA A 246 -1.65 -2.41 7.57
C ALA A 246 -2.77 -1.35 7.61
N LEU A 247 -2.53 -0.15 7.10
CA LEU A 247 -3.51 0.94 6.97
C LEU A 247 -4.37 0.84 5.70
N GLY A 248 -4.14 -0.16 4.85
CA GLY A 248 -4.98 -0.43 3.67
C GLY A 248 -4.39 -0.02 2.33
N ALA A 249 -3.08 0.23 2.24
CA ALA A 249 -2.43 0.46 0.96
C ALA A 249 -2.61 -0.76 0.04
N CYS A 250 -3.10 -0.53 -1.18
CA CYS A 250 -3.19 -1.56 -2.22
C CYS A 250 -1.99 -1.55 -3.18
N VAL A 251 -1.18 -0.49 -3.14
CA VAL A 251 0.06 -0.33 -3.91
C VAL A 251 1.14 0.18 -2.97
N ILE A 252 2.31 -0.41 -3.05
CA ILE A 252 3.55 0.10 -2.45
C ILE A 252 4.55 0.37 -3.57
N GLU A 253 5.04 1.59 -3.63
CA GLU A 253 6.12 2.00 -4.53
C GLU A 253 7.35 2.39 -3.71
N LYS A 254 8.50 1.80 -3.99
CA LYS A 254 9.74 2.02 -3.25
C LYS A 254 10.94 2.09 -4.17
N HIS A 255 11.77 3.13 -4.01
CA HIS A 255 13.04 3.23 -4.73
C HIS A 255 14.01 2.13 -4.34
N PHE A 256 14.69 1.58 -5.33
CA PHE A 256 15.79 0.65 -5.11
C PHE A 256 16.96 0.92 -6.05
N THR A 257 18.14 0.45 -5.66
CA THR A 257 19.39 0.56 -6.40
C THR A 257 20.19 -0.73 -6.31
N LEU A 258 21.13 -0.94 -7.20
CA LEU A 258 22.08 -2.05 -7.06
C LEU A 258 23.17 -1.75 -6.02
N ASP A 259 23.48 -0.47 -5.78
CA ASP A 259 24.52 -0.03 -4.84
C ASP A 259 24.20 1.40 -4.38
N LYS A 260 24.02 1.58 -3.07
CA LYS A 260 23.71 2.86 -2.43
C LYS A 260 24.86 3.87 -2.46
N THR A 261 26.08 3.40 -2.76
CA THR A 261 27.29 4.25 -2.81
C THR A 261 27.48 4.92 -4.18
N LEU A 262 26.67 4.56 -5.17
CA LEU A 262 26.73 5.18 -6.49
C LEU A 262 26.33 6.66 -6.43
N GLU A 263 26.94 7.46 -7.31
CA GLU A 263 26.57 8.85 -7.47
C GLU A 263 25.25 8.98 -8.23
N GLY A 264 24.31 9.75 -7.70
CA GLY A 264 22.99 10.00 -8.28
C GLY A 264 22.02 10.56 -7.26
N PRO A 265 20.87 11.10 -7.68
CA PRO A 265 19.95 11.80 -6.82
C PRO A 265 19.25 10.88 -5.79
N ASP A 266 19.00 9.60 -6.13
CA ASP A 266 18.06 8.76 -5.38
C ASP A 266 18.73 7.56 -4.67
N HIS A 267 20.01 7.24 -4.97
CA HIS A 267 20.67 6.04 -4.46
C HIS A 267 20.68 5.94 -2.92
N LYS A 268 20.87 7.05 -2.23
CA LYS A 268 20.96 7.07 -0.75
C LYS A 268 19.64 6.78 -0.06
N ALA A 269 18.52 7.19 -0.67
CA ALA A 269 17.18 6.95 -0.17
C ALA A 269 16.62 5.58 -0.61
N SER A 270 17.31 4.89 -1.51
CA SER A 270 16.88 3.63 -2.11
C SER A 270 17.21 2.42 -1.25
N LEU A 271 16.45 1.35 -1.40
CA LEU A 271 16.80 0.02 -0.88
C LEU A 271 17.86 -0.65 -1.76
N ASP A 272 18.73 -1.45 -1.19
CA ASP A 272 19.53 -2.40 -1.96
C ASP A 272 18.73 -3.67 -2.32
N PRO A 273 19.23 -4.59 -3.16
CA PRO A 273 18.48 -5.77 -3.57
C PRO A 273 18.10 -6.71 -2.41
N ALA A 274 18.90 -6.80 -1.36
CA ALA A 274 18.62 -7.64 -0.20
C ALA A 274 17.53 -6.99 0.67
N GLU A 275 17.59 -5.69 0.86
CA GLU A 275 16.57 -4.90 1.56
C GLU A 275 15.24 -4.94 0.80
N LEU A 276 15.25 -4.80 -0.53
CA LEU A 276 14.04 -4.91 -1.36
C LEU A 276 13.40 -6.28 -1.18
N ALA A 277 14.16 -7.36 -1.24
CA ALA A 277 13.65 -8.71 -1.02
C ALA A 277 13.09 -8.90 0.41
N ALA A 278 13.71 -8.27 1.41
CA ALA A 278 13.23 -8.29 2.78
C ALA A 278 11.90 -7.53 2.93
N MET A 279 11.79 -6.34 2.30
CA MET A 279 10.55 -5.56 2.25
C MET A 279 9.42 -6.35 1.59
N VAL A 280 9.64 -6.90 0.38
CA VAL A 280 8.64 -7.71 -0.32
C VAL A 280 8.14 -8.84 0.56
N ARG A 281 9.05 -9.60 1.17
CA ARG A 281 8.68 -10.68 2.09
C ARG A 281 7.89 -10.18 3.29
N ALA A 282 8.27 -9.04 3.87
CA ALA A 282 7.57 -8.46 5.01
C ALA A 282 6.15 -8.00 4.61
N VAL A 283 5.97 -7.37 3.44
CA VAL A 283 4.65 -7.03 2.89
C VAL A 283 3.79 -8.29 2.73
N ARG A 284 4.28 -9.34 2.07
CA ARG A 284 3.54 -10.59 1.87
C ARG A 284 3.16 -11.29 3.19
N ASN A 285 4.03 -11.24 4.18
CA ASN A 285 3.71 -11.75 5.52
C ASN A 285 2.65 -10.89 6.22
N THR A 286 2.70 -9.57 6.06
CA THR A 286 1.71 -8.65 6.62
C THR A 286 0.32 -8.89 6.02
N GLU A 287 0.22 -9.07 4.71
CA GLU A 287 -1.04 -9.42 4.03
C GLU A 287 -1.68 -10.67 4.65
N GLN A 288 -0.89 -11.71 4.87
CA GLN A 288 -1.38 -12.93 5.51
C GLN A 288 -1.78 -12.70 6.97
N ALA A 289 -1.00 -11.89 7.70
CA ALA A 289 -1.23 -11.61 9.12
C ALA A 289 -2.46 -10.75 9.38
N LEU A 290 -2.88 -9.92 8.43
CA LEU A 290 -4.09 -9.10 8.55
C LEU A 290 -5.36 -9.94 8.67
N GLY A 291 -5.42 -11.11 8.07
CA GLY A 291 -6.55 -12.04 8.16
C GLY A 291 -7.87 -11.45 7.68
N ASP A 292 -8.99 -12.01 8.14
CA ASP A 292 -10.34 -11.60 7.76
C ASP A 292 -10.99 -10.55 8.69
N GLY A 293 -10.27 -10.12 9.72
CA GLY A 293 -10.72 -9.14 10.71
C GLY A 293 -11.78 -9.68 11.69
N ARG A 294 -12.10 -10.97 11.66
CA ARG A 294 -13.06 -11.59 12.57
C ARG A 294 -12.35 -12.34 13.71
N LYS A 295 -12.76 -12.09 14.97
CA LYS A 295 -12.20 -12.84 16.09
C LYS A 295 -12.83 -14.23 16.19
N HIS A 296 -12.04 -15.24 15.91
CA HIS A 296 -12.41 -16.66 16.05
C HIS A 296 -11.22 -17.47 16.57
N VAL A 297 -11.46 -18.74 16.91
CA VAL A 297 -10.38 -19.67 17.23
C VAL A 297 -9.77 -20.15 15.93
N THR A 298 -8.50 -19.83 15.72
CA THR A 298 -7.76 -20.27 14.51
C THR A 298 -7.47 -21.77 14.54
N SER A 299 -7.18 -22.35 13.37
CA SER A 299 -6.83 -23.78 13.26
C SER A 299 -5.61 -24.14 14.11
N SER A 300 -4.63 -23.24 14.20
CA SER A 300 -3.42 -23.42 15.01
C SER A 300 -3.70 -23.41 16.53
N GLU A 301 -4.70 -22.63 16.99
CA GLU A 301 -5.09 -22.55 18.40
C GLU A 301 -6.06 -23.65 18.83
N ALA A 302 -6.82 -24.22 17.89
CA ALA A 302 -7.88 -25.18 18.21
C ALA A 302 -7.38 -26.37 19.04
N LYS A 303 -6.19 -26.90 18.70
CA LYS A 303 -5.54 -28.01 19.41
C LYS A 303 -5.11 -27.62 20.85
N ASN A 304 -4.78 -26.36 21.08
CA ASN A 304 -4.33 -25.87 22.38
C ASN A 304 -5.50 -25.57 23.32
N LYS A 305 -6.70 -25.34 22.77
CA LYS A 305 -7.89 -24.95 23.52
C LYS A 305 -8.25 -26.00 24.58
N ALA A 306 -8.31 -27.27 24.21
CA ALA A 306 -8.62 -28.35 25.13
C ALA A 306 -7.56 -28.54 26.21
N ILE A 307 -6.27 -28.38 25.87
CA ILE A 307 -5.14 -28.60 26.78
C ILE A 307 -4.96 -27.44 27.74
N ALA A 308 -5.05 -26.20 27.24
CA ALA A 308 -4.71 -25.00 28.02
C ALA A 308 -5.85 -24.47 28.87
N ARG A 309 -7.10 -24.70 28.48
CA ARG A 309 -8.28 -24.31 29.27
C ARG A 309 -8.41 -25.21 30.51
N LYS A 310 -9.28 -24.80 31.47
CA LYS A 310 -9.53 -25.52 32.66
C LYS A 310 -10.93 -26.13 32.66
N SER A 311 -11.10 -27.18 33.41
CA SER A 311 -12.38 -27.75 33.82
C SER A 311 -12.56 -27.62 35.33
N ILE A 312 -13.80 -27.71 35.82
CA ILE A 312 -14.09 -27.88 37.25
C ILE A 312 -13.68 -29.30 37.61
N VAL A 313 -12.87 -29.43 38.66
CA VAL A 313 -12.39 -30.71 39.19
C VAL A 313 -12.60 -30.77 40.71
N ALA A 314 -12.59 -31.98 41.24
CA ALA A 314 -12.62 -32.18 42.70
C ALA A 314 -11.28 -31.68 43.29
N ARG A 315 -11.34 -30.81 44.30
CA ARG A 315 -10.20 -30.33 45.06
C ARG A 315 -9.68 -31.37 46.07
N ARG A 316 -10.57 -32.25 46.52
CA ARG A 316 -10.35 -33.41 47.38
C ARG A 316 -11.31 -34.51 46.97
N ALA A 317 -11.21 -35.67 47.60
CA ALA A 317 -12.22 -36.71 47.41
C ALA A 317 -13.62 -36.21 47.83
N ILE A 318 -14.63 -36.50 46.98
CA ILE A 318 -16.03 -36.16 47.16
C ILE A 318 -16.83 -37.46 47.15
N ALA A 319 -17.66 -37.69 48.18
CA ALA A 319 -18.50 -38.87 48.23
C ALA A 319 -19.75 -38.75 47.34
N ALA A 320 -20.30 -39.88 46.90
CA ALA A 320 -21.61 -39.90 46.26
C ALA A 320 -22.68 -39.33 47.22
N GLY A 321 -23.52 -38.42 46.75
CA GLY A 321 -24.51 -37.73 47.55
C GLY A 321 -24.01 -36.48 48.26
N GLU A 322 -22.70 -36.16 48.21
CA GLU A 322 -22.14 -34.93 48.79
C GLU A 322 -22.47 -33.73 47.89
N ALA A 323 -22.79 -32.58 48.49
CA ALA A 323 -23.00 -31.35 47.72
C ALA A 323 -21.70 -30.76 47.25
N PHE A 324 -21.65 -30.21 46.01
CA PHE A 324 -20.56 -29.44 45.51
C PHE A 324 -20.48 -28.07 46.16
N THR A 325 -19.28 -27.73 46.69
CA THR A 325 -19.01 -26.47 47.40
C THR A 325 -17.71 -25.84 46.93
N GLU A 326 -17.48 -24.57 47.28
CA GLU A 326 -16.20 -23.90 47.02
C GLU A 326 -15.02 -24.57 47.71
N GLU A 327 -15.26 -25.34 48.78
CA GLU A 327 -14.24 -26.03 49.55
C GLU A 327 -13.80 -27.35 48.90
N ASN A 328 -14.71 -28.05 48.18
CA ASN A 328 -14.41 -29.35 47.59
C ASN A 328 -14.23 -29.31 46.07
N LEU A 329 -14.43 -28.14 45.43
CA LEU A 329 -14.20 -27.93 44.02
C LEU A 329 -13.00 -26.99 43.76
N THR A 330 -12.38 -27.13 42.60
CA THR A 330 -11.36 -26.22 42.06
C THR A 330 -11.37 -26.28 40.55
N THR A 331 -10.48 -25.52 39.90
CA THR A 331 -10.37 -25.52 38.46
C THR A 331 -8.93 -25.85 38.02
N LYS A 332 -8.76 -26.94 37.30
CA LYS A 332 -7.46 -27.38 36.73
C LYS A 332 -7.56 -27.72 35.24
N ARG A 333 -6.43 -27.75 34.54
CA ARG A 333 -6.34 -28.29 33.18
C ARG A 333 -6.54 -29.81 33.23
N PRO A 334 -7.10 -30.41 32.14
CA PRO A 334 -7.46 -29.88 30.84
C PRO A 334 -8.87 -29.25 30.81
N GLY A 335 -9.20 -28.61 29.67
CA GLY A 335 -10.48 -27.89 29.47
C GLY A 335 -11.53 -28.67 28.67
N ASP A 336 -11.54 -29.98 28.79
CA ASP A 336 -12.43 -30.94 28.10
C ASP A 336 -13.60 -31.45 28.96
N GLY A 337 -13.70 -30.97 30.21
CA GLY A 337 -14.79 -31.25 31.17
C GLY A 337 -15.72 -30.06 31.33
N VAL A 338 -16.42 -29.99 32.49
CA VAL A 338 -17.33 -28.88 32.82
C VAL A 338 -16.57 -27.56 32.88
N SER A 339 -17.02 -26.58 32.08
CA SER A 339 -16.40 -25.27 32.03
C SER A 339 -16.48 -24.54 33.39
N PRO A 340 -15.37 -23.92 33.84
CA PRO A 340 -15.39 -23.05 35.02
C PRO A 340 -16.40 -21.89 34.94
N MET A 341 -16.81 -21.47 33.74
CA MET A 341 -17.85 -20.44 33.56
C MET A 341 -19.22 -20.87 34.08
N ARG A 342 -19.39 -22.19 34.33
CA ARG A 342 -20.60 -22.75 34.92
C ARG A 342 -20.49 -22.96 36.45
N TRP A 343 -19.50 -22.31 37.10
CA TRP A 343 -19.17 -22.49 38.49
C TRP A 343 -20.39 -22.39 39.41
N HIS A 344 -21.13 -21.32 39.29
CA HIS A 344 -22.33 -21.07 40.13
C HIS A 344 -23.50 -21.99 39.82
N GLU A 345 -23.56 -22.59 38.61
CA GLU A 345 -24.56 -23.61 38.27
C GLU A 345 -24.24 -24.94 38.94
N VAL A 346 -22.96 -25.20 39.20
CA VAL A 346 -22.47 -26.46 39.79
C VAL A 346 -22.57 -26.43 41.29
N LEU A 347 -22.27 -25.29 41.93
CA LEU A 347 -22.36 -25.15 43.38
C LEU A 347 -23.76 -25.50 43.89
N GLY A 348 -23.82 -26.32 44.95
CA GLY A 348 -25.04 -26.78 45.57
C GLY A 348 -25.68 -28.00 44.90
N GLN A 349 -25.23 -28.44 43.72
CA GLN A 349 -25.65 -29.69 43.13
C GLN A 349 -25.05 -30.87 43.89
N THR A 350 -25.69 -32.03 43.83
CA THR A 350 -25.26 -33.26 44.53
C THR A 350 -24.43 -34.14 43.59
N ALA A 351 -23.32 -34.63 44.05
CA ALA A 351 -22.47 -35.58 43.36
C ALA A 351 -23.20 -36.90 43.11
N LYS A 352 -23.43 -37.26 41.84
CA LYS A 352 -24.16 -38.49 41.49
C LYS A 352 -23.34 -39.76 41.73
N ARG A 353 -22.02 -39.62 41.82
CA ARG A 353 -21.03 -40.67 42.16
C ARG A 353 -19.91 -40.08 42.99
N ALA A 354 -19.03 -40.92 43.48
CA ALA A 354 -17.80 -40.46 44.13
C ALA A 354 -16.78 -39.94 43.10
N PHE A 355 -15.99 -38.92 43.47
CA PHE A 355 -14.91 -38.35 42.72
C PHE A 355 -13.61 -38.38 43.55
N SER A 356 -12.51 -38.77 42.90
CA SER A 356 -11.18 -38.64 43.49
C SER A 356 -10.68 -37.20 43.40
N GLU A 357 -9.64 -36.84 44.20
CA GLU A 357 -8.92 -35.58 44.01
C GLU A 357 -8.43 -35.42 42.57
N ASP A 358 -8.55 -34.23 42.01
CA ASP A 358 -8.20 -33.86 40.64
C ASP A 358 -9.08 -34.47 39.54
N GLU A 359 -10.05 -35.30 39.88
CA GLU A 359 -10.99 -35.86 38.93
C GLU A 359 -11.95 -34.78 38.42
N LYS A 360 -12.19 -34.75 37.08
CA LYS A 360 -13.18 -33.87 36.46
C LYS A 360 -14.56 -34.24 36.95
N ILE A 361 -15.33 -33.25 37.42
CA ILE A 361 -16.72 -33.51 37.83
C ILE A 361 -17.60 -33.71 36.60
N GLU A 362 -18.70 -34.44 36.81
CA GLU A 362 -19.81 -34.66 35.89
C GLU A 362 -21.10 -34.17 36.52
N LEU A 363 -22.05 -33.64 35.70
CA LEU A 363 -23.38 -33.13 36.16
C LEU A 363 -24.50 -34.07 35.83
#